data_4df147cb19b2c9774a6093f58137eec7
#
_entry.id   4df147cb19b2c9774a6093f58137eec7
#
_cell.length_a   1.000
_cell.length_b   1.000
_cell.length_c   1.000
_cell.angle_alpha   90.00
_cell.angle_beta   90.00
_cell.angle_gamma   90.00
#
_symmetry.space_group_name_H-M   'P 1'
#
loop_
_entity.id
_entity.type
_entity.pdbx_description
1 polymer ?
#
loop_
_entity_poly.entity_id
_entity_poly.type
_entity_poly.pdbx_seq_one_letter_code
_entity_poly.pdbx_strand_id
1 'polypeptide(L)'
;YYMGTTGGGLWKTTNAGNQWENISDGFFEMGSVGAIAVSESNSNILYCGMGEHAPRGVMTSYGDGVYKSTDAGKTWKNMGLTLTQHISRIVIHPNNPNIVYVGAQGALHGPTKERGIYKSIDGGLTWKNVLFVNDLTGCSELSMDANYPEIMYATMWEHQRKPNMVISGGKGSGVYKSI
;
A
#
# COMPACT_ATOMS: atom_id res chain seq x y z
N TYR A 1 1.90 -18.69 -1.07
CA TYR A 1 1.51 -17.54 -0.25
C TYR A 1 2.64 -16.53 -0.16
N TYR A 2 2.29 -15.28 0.15
CA TYR A 2 3.23 -14.19 0.39
C TYR A 2 2.96 -13.59 1.77
N MET A 3 4.03 -13.15 2.44
CA MET A 3 3.95 -12.55 3.77
C MET A 3 4.87 -11.33 3.82
N GLY A 4 4.29 -10.15 4.00
CA GLY A 4 5.02 -8.92 4.30
C GLY A 4 5.30 -8.81 5.79
N THR A 5 6.48 -8.38 6.14
CA THR A 5 6.91 -8.28 7.52
C THR A 5 7.32 -6.85 7.88
N THR A 6 7.32 -6.57 9.16
CA THR A 6 7.84 -5.32 9.71
C THR A 6 9.36 -5.42 9.85
N GLY A 7 10.08 -4.78 8.93
CA GLY A 7 11.55 -4.75 8.93
C GLY A 7 12.25 -5.98 8.37
N GLY A 8 11.53 -7.03 7.99
CA GLY A 8 12.10 -8.28 7.46
C GLY A 8 11.82 -8.53 5.98
N GLY A 9 11.29 -7.55 5.27
CA GLY A 9 11.00 -7.66 3.85
C GLY A 9 9.79 -8.52 3.51
N LEU A 10 9.80 -9.08 2.31
CA LEU A 10 8.74 -9.89 1.72
C LEU A 10 9.18 -11.35 1.56
N TRP A 11 8.33 -12.25 2.04
CA TRP A 11 8.58 -13.69 2.05
C TRP A 11 7.55 -14.43 1.21
N LYS A 12 7.98 -15.52 0.58
CA LYS A 12 7.16 -16.40 -0.23
C LYS A 12 7.26 -17.84 0.23
N THR A 13 6.14 -18.56 0.21
CA THR A 13 6.10 -20.01 0.34
C THR A 13 5.36 -20.64 -0.84
N THR A 14 5.80 -21.81 -1.29
CA THR A 14 5.18 -22.62 -2.32
C THR A 14 4.69 -23.98 -1.80
N ASN A 15 4.91 -24.26 -0.51
CA ASN A 15 4.60 -25.54 0.14
C ASN A 15 3.74 -25.35 1.41
N ALA A 16 2.73 -24.47 1.31
CA ALA A 16 1.76 -24.21 2.37
C ALA A 16 2.36 -23.72 3.70
N GLY A 17 3.50 -23.01 3.63
CA GLY A 17 4.13 -22.41 4.81
C GLY A 17 5.18 -23.28 5.51
N ASN A 18 5.48 -24.48 4.99
CA ASN A 18 6.52 -25.32 5.57
C ASN A 18 7.92 -24.71 5.43
N GLN A 19 8.14 -23.97 4.33
CA GLN A 19 9.38 -23.24 4.09
C GLN A 19 9.04 -21.87 3.53
N TRP A 20 9.83 -20.86 3.92
CA TRP A 20 9.69 -19.50 3.45
C TRP A 20 11.03 -19.01 2.89
N GLU A 21 10.97 -18.36 1.75
CA GLU A 21 12.10 -17.73 1.07
C GLU A 21 11.90 -16.21 1.09
N ASN A 22 12.94 -15.46 1.47
CA ASN A 22 12.94 -14.01 1.30
C ASN A 22 13.10 -13.68 -0.18
N ILE A 23 12.18 -12.92 -0.73
CA ILE A 23 12.16 -12.56 -2.15
C ILE A 23 12.35 -11.05 -2.37
N SER A 24 12.66 -10.31 -1.33
CA SER A 24 12.88 -8.86 -1.37
C SER A 24 14.34 -8.45 -1.25
N ASP A 25 15.19 -9.31 -0.74
CA ASP A 25 16.61 -9.00 -0.51
C ASP A 25 17.33 -8.65 -1.82
N GLY A 26 18.07 -7.55 -1.80
CA GLY A 26 18.74 -7.02 -2.99
C GLY A 26 17.87 -6.16 -3.90
N PHE A 27 16.55 -6.02 -3.61
CA PHE A 27 15.61 -5.20 -4.38
C PHE A 27 15.01 -4.07 -3.58
N PHE A 28 14.58 -4.34 -2.33
CA PHE A 28 13.92 -3.33 -1.49
C PHE A 28 14.95 -2.57 -0.67
N GLU A 29 14.86 -1.24 -0.67
CA GLU A 29 15.72 -0.41 0.16
C GLU A 29 15.23 -0.34 1.61
N MET A 30 13.92 -0.52 1.80
CA MET A 30 13.27 -0.52 3.12
C MET A 30 12.69 -1.91 3.42
N GLY A 31 12.78 -2.34 4.68
CA GLY A 31 12.36 -3.67 5.08
C GLY A 31 10.89 -3.80 5.53
N SER A 32 10.17 -2.69 5.71
CA SER A 32 8.79 -2.73 6.22
C SER A 32 7.78 -2.75 5.10
N VAL A 33 6.99 -3.82 5.03
CA VAL A 33 5.93 -4.03 4.05
C VAL A 33 4.59 -3.68 4.68
N GLY A 34 3.86 -2.73 4.08
CA GLY A 34 2.52 -2.32 4.51
C GLY A 34 1.40 -3.04 3.77
N ALA A 35 1.59 -3.32 2.48
CA ALA A 35 0.58 -3.97 1.65
C ALA A 35 1.19 -4.87 0.58
N ILE A 36 0.49 -5.96 0.25
CA ILE A 36 0.82 -6.85 -0.87
C ILE A 36 -0.45 -7.12 -1.66
N ALA A 37 -0.34 -7.10 -2.98
CA ALA A 37 -1.40 -7.52 -3.88
C ALA A 37 -0.83 -8.43 -4.98
N VAL A 38 -1.57 -9.50 -5.28
CA VAL A 38 -1.30 -10.41 -6.40
C VAL A 38 -2.42 -10.23 -7.40
N SER A 39 -2.10 -10.11 -8.68
CA SER A 39 -3.11 -10.00 -9.72
C SER A 39 -3.88 -11.33 -9.88
N GLU A 40 -5.21 -11.24 -9.87
CA GLU A 40 -6.08 -12.39 -10.10
C GLU A 40 -5.98 -12.90 -11.54
N SER A 41 -5.86 -12.00 -12.51
CA SER A 41 -5.74 -12.35 -13.93
C SER A 41 -4.36 -12.84 -14.33
N ASN A 42 -3.31 -12.54 -13.56
CA ASN A 42 -1.94 -12.99 -13.82
C ASN A 42 -1.12 -13.05 -12.54
N SER A 43 -0.99 -14.22 -11.95
CA SER A 43 -0.27 -14.45 -10.68
C SER A 43 1.23 -14.15 -10.72
N ASN A 44 1.82 -13.89 -11.89
CA ASN A 44 3.20 -13.40 -11.99
C ASN A 44 3.32 -11.91 -11.65
N ILE A 45 2.20 -11.17 -11.67
CA ILE A 45 2.18 -9.73 -11.39
C ILE A 45 1.82 -9.51 -9.93
N LEU A 46 2.75 -8.90 -9.21
CA LEU A 46 2.60 -8.52 -7.80
C LEU A 46 2.93 -7.04 -7.63
N TYR A 47 2.29 -6.45 -6.65
CA TYR A 47 2.66 -5.13 -6.14
C TYR A 47 2.88 -5.20 -4.63
N CYS A 48 3.90 -4.51 -4.16
CA CYS A 48 4.25 -4.39 -2.76
C CYS A 48 4.33 -2.92 -2.38
N GLY A 49 3.54 -2.50 -1.39
CA GLY A 49 3.55 -1.16 -0.83
C GLY A 49 4.34 -1.13 0.46
N MET A 50 5.23 -0.16 0.56
CA MET A 50 6.18 -0.08 1.66
C MET A 50 5.70 0.82 2.80
N GLY A 51 6.30 0.60 3.97
CA GLY A 51 6.01 1.34 5.20
C GLY A 51 5.00 0.63 6.10
N GLU A 52 5.26 0.63 7.36
CA GLU A 52 4.45 -0.03 8.38
C GLU A 52 3.06 0.60 8.47
N HIS A 53 2.01 -0.14 8.10
CA HIS A 53 0.65 0.39 8.06
C HIS A 53 0.01 0.50 9.46
N ALA A 54 0.16 -0.50 10.30
CA ALA A 54 -0.34 -0.45 11.68
C ALA A 54 0.67 0.27 12.59
N PRO A 55 0.53 1.60 12.81
CA PRO A 55 1.52 2.35 13.56
C PRO A 55 1.62 1.85 14.99
N ARG A 56 2.84 1.46 15.39
CA ARG A 56 3.12 0.99 16.74
C ARG A 56 3.32 2.14 17.72
N GLY A 57 3.22 1.81 19.01
CA GLY A 57 3.35 2.78 20.09
C GLY A 57 4.72 3.43 20.20
N VAL A 58 5.79 2.77 19.78
CA VAL A 58 7.17 3.18 20.03
C VAL A 58 7.86 3.66 18.77
N MET A 59 7.96 2.81 17.76
CA MET A 59 8.68 3.10 16.51
C MET A 59 7.91 2.53 15.34
N THR A 60 7.82 3.28 14.26
CA THR A 60 7.15 2.87 13.03
C THR A 60 8.07 3.19 11.85
N SER A 61 8.42 2.17 11.07
CA SER A 61 9.29 2.32 9.91
C SER A 61 8.49 2.83 8.72
N TYR A 62 8.98 3.87 8.08
CA TYR A 62 8.45 4.34 6.82
C TYR A 62 8.99 3.53 5.64
N GLY A 63 8.30 3.60 4.53
CA GLY A 63 8.67 2.97 3.26
C GLY A 63 9.05 4.01 2.20
N ASP A 64 9.42 3.49 1.05
CA ASP A 64 9.94 4.22 -0.11
C ASP A 64 9.07 4.03 -1.37
N GLY A 65 7.78 3.75 -1.18
CA GLY A 65 6.79 3.70 -2.24
C GLY A 65 6.32 2.31 -2.62
N VAL A 66 6.11 2.08 -3.91
CA VAL A 66 5.55 0.85 -4.47
C VAL A 66 6.58 0.10 -5.28
N TYR A 67 6.68 -1.20 -5.07
CA TYR A 67 7.45 -2.11 -5.91
C TYR A 67 6.52 -3.02 -6.71
N LYS A 68 6.93 -3.37 -7.93
CA LYS A 68 6.24 -4.31 -8.83
C LYS A 68 7.15 -5.44 -9.21
N SER A 69 6.61 -6.65 -9.22
CA SER A 69 7.18 -7.82 -9.87
C SER A 69 6.29 -8.25 -11.05
N THR A 70 6.90 -8.80 -12.09
CA THR A 70 6.23 -9.42 -13.24
C THR A 70 6.60 -10.89 -13.44
N ASP A 71 7.31 -11.48 -12.48
CA ASP A 71 7.87 -12.82 -12.53
C ASP A 71 7.64 -13.61 -11.23
N ALA A 72 6.50 -13.36 -10.59
CA ALA A 72 6.07 -13.99 -9.33
C ALA A 72 7.03 -13.75 -8.15
N GLY A 73 7.64 -12.55 -8.10
CA GLY A 73 8.48 -12.10 -7.01
C GLY A 73 9.96 -12.47 -7.15
N LYS A 74 10.42 -12.93 -8.32
CA LYS A 74 11.84 -13.19 -8.53
C LYS A 74 12.67 -11.91 -8.68
N THR A 75 12.07 -10.89 -9.31
CA THR A 75 12.67 -9.56 -9.44
C THR A 75 11.65 -8.48 -9.13
N TRP A 76 12.14 -7.32 -8.68
CA TRP A 76 11.30 -6.20 -8.29
C TRP A 76 11.85 -4.89 -8.85
N LYS A 77 10.93 -3.99 -9.19
CA LYS A 77 11.23 -2.63 -9.63
C LYS A 77 10.43 -1.63 -8.82
N ASN A 78 11.08 -0.58 -8.31
CA ASN A 78 10.38 0.55 -7.70
C ASN A 78 9.58 1.31 -8.76
N MET A 79 8.30 1.53 -8.48
CA MET A 79 7.33 2.16 -9.36
C MET A 79 6.92 3.57 -8.89
N GLY A 80 7.68 4.16 -7.97
CA GLY A 80 7.43 5.51 -7.46
C GLY A 80 6.55 5.54 -6.20
N LEU A 81 5.89 6.68 -5.98
CA LEU A 81 5.18 7.01 -4.74
C LEU A 81 6.10 7.02 -3.51
N THR A 82 7.37 7.37 -3.68
CA THR A 82 8.42 7.25 -2.66
C THR A 82 8.17 8.13 -1.44
N LEU A 83 7.42 9.22 -1.58
CA LEU A 83 7.12 10.16 -0.50
C LEU A 83 5.85 9.80 0.30
N THR A 84 5.12 8.75 -0.07
CA THR A 84 3.89 8.33 0.64
C THR A 84 4.16 7.78 2.03
N GLN A 85 5.37 7.36 2.33
CA GLN A 85 5.88 6.81 3.59
C GLN A 85 5.17 5.53 4.06
N HIS A 86 3.84 5.52 4.11
CA HIS A 86 3.06 4.37 4.59
C HIS A 86 1.95 4.05 3.60
N ILE A 87 2.02 2.85 3.03
CA ILE A 87 1.00 2.33 2.11
C ILE A 87 0.19 1.27 2.86
N SER A 88 -1.09 1.55 3.03
CA SER A 88 -2.01 0.70 3.81
C SER A 88 -2.61 -0.41 2.99
N ARG A 89 -2.88 -0.16 1.71
CA ARG A 89 -3.55 -1.12 0.83
C ARG A 89 -3.15 -0.94 -0.62
N ILE A 90 -3.09 -2.06 -1.35
CA ILE A 90 -3.03 -2.08 -2.82
C ILE A 90 -4.16 -2.94 -3.33
N VAL A 91 -4.88 -2.45 -4.33
CA VAL A 91 -5.95 -3.17 -5.01
C VAL A 91 -5.67 -3.17 -6.51
N ILE A 92 -5.63 -4.35 -7.11
CA ILE A 92 -5.44 -4.54 -8.53
C ILE A 92 -6.80 -4.87 -9.15
N HIS A 93 -7.11 -4.26 -10.29
CA HIS A 93 -8.33 -4.57 -11.03
C HIS A 93 -8.33 -6.06 -11.46
N PRO A 94 -9.40 -6.84 -11.21
CA PRO A 94 -9.40 -8.29 -11.37
C PRO A 94 -9.03 -8.74 -12.79
N ASN A 95 -9.49 -8.03 -13.81
CA ASN A 95 -9.29 -8.41 -15.21
C ASN A 95 -8.17 -7.63 -15.93
N ASN A 96 -7.60 -6.59 -15.30
CA ASN A 96 -6.56 -5.77 -15.92
C ASN A 96 -5.48 -5.36 -14.90
N PRO A 97 -4.34 -6.06 -14.85
CA PRO A 97 -3.29 -5.81 -13.88
C PRO A 97 -2.55 -4.48 -14.08
N ASN A 98 -2.85 -3.73 -15.14
CA ASN A 98 -2.31 -2.38 -15.32
C ASN A 98 -3.14 -1.31 -14.59
N ILE A 99 -4.37 -1.63 -14.17
CA ILE A 99 -5.18 -0.74 -13.35
C ILE A 99 -4.95 -1.10 -11.87
N VAL A 100 -4.33 -0.19 -11.14
CA VAL A 100 -3.93 -0.41 -9.74
C VAL A 100 -4.30 0.81 -8.91
N TYR A 101 -4.80 0.55 -7.72
CA TYR A 101 -5.08 1.58 -6.73
C TYR A 101 -4.22 1.35 -5.49
N VAL A 102 -3.68 2.44 -4.97
CA VAL A 102 -2.80 2.44 -3.79
C VAL A 102 -3.38 3.40 -2.74
N GLY A 103 -3.68 2.86 -1.58
CA GLY A 103 -4.05 3.63 -0.40
C GLY A 103 -2.81 4.10 0.34
N ALA A 104 -2.59 5.42 0.37
CA ALA A 104 -1.48 6.03 1.07
C ALA A 104 -1.96 6.68 2.37
N GLN A 105 -1.44 6.21 3.50
CA GLN A 105 -1.68 6.82 4.80
C GLN A 105 -0.88 8.12 4.96
N GLY A 106 0.30 8.21 4.32
CA GLY A 106 1.18 9.36 4.39
C GLY A 106 2.00 9.43 5.68
N ALA A 107 2.63 10.56 5.93
CA ALA A 107 3.48 10.76 7.10
C ALA A 107 2.70 10.65 8.43
N LEU A 108 3.25 9.95 9.42
CA LEU A 108 2.61 9.78 10.73
C LEU A 108 2.82 10.98 11.66
N HIS A 109 3.93 11.70 11.50
CA HIS A 109 4.36 12.71 12.45
C HIS A 109 4.00 14.15 12.06
N GLY A 110 3.46 14.37 10.86
CA GLY A 110 3.10 15.69 10.38
C GLY A 110 2.16 15.66 9.19
N PRO A 111 1.68 16.83 8.75
CA PRO A 111 0.88 16.96 7.54
C PRO A 111 1.73 16.64 6.30
N THR A 112 1.11 16.02 5.30
CA THR A 112 1.73 15.75 4.01
C THR A 112 0.68 15.68 2.90
N LYS A 113 1.06 16.12 1.71
CA LYS A 113 0.20 16.07 0.51
C LYS A 113 0.20 14.70 -0.17
N GLU A 114 1.09 13.82 0.24
CA GLU A 114 1.25 12.45 -0.30
C GLU A 114 0.31 11.44 0.38
N ARG A 115 -0.84 11.91 0.87
CA ARG A 115 -1.93 11.12 1.44
C ARG A 115 -3.01 10.86 0.40
N GLY A 116 -3.86 9.86 0.66
CA GLY A 116 -5.04 9.61 -0.15
C GLY A 116 -4.97 8.34 -0.98
N ILE A 117 -5.65 8.34 -2.13
CA ILE A 117 -5.70 7.19 -3.04
C ILE A 117 -5.08 7.57 -4.36
N TYR A 118 -4.12 6.77 -4.78
CA TYR A 118 -3.46 6.89 -6.07
C TYR A 118 -3.95 5.80 -7.02
N LYS A 119 -4.19 6.16 -8.27
CA LYS A 119 -4.57 5.26 -9.37
C LYS A 119 -3.50 5.29 -10.45
N SER A 120 -3.12 4.11 -10.91
CA SER A 120 -2.40 3.90 -12.17
C SER A 120 -3.29 3.18 -13.17
N ILE A 121 -3.10 3.44 -14.46
CA ILE A 121 -3.74 2.72 -15.58
C ILE A 121 -2.71 2.10 -16.54
N ASP A 122 -1.44 2.24 -16.22
CA ASP A 122 -0.29 1.81 -17.03
C ASP A 122 0.65 0.87 -16.27
N GLY A 123 0.12 0.20 -15.26
CA GLY A 123 0.86 -0.78 -14.47
C GLY A 123 1.86 -0.17 -13.50
N GLY A 124 1.61 1.05 -13.03
CA GLY A 124 2.43 1.74 -12.04
C GLY A 124 3.51 2.64 -12.63
N LEU A 125 3.55 2.85 -13.96
CA LEU A 125 4.50 3.78 -14.58
C LEU A 125 4.18 5.23 -14.23
N THR A 126 2.87 5.54 -14.18
CA THR A 126 2.38 6.86 -13.75
C THR A 126 1.29 6.72 -12.70
N TRP A 127 1.18 7.71 -11.81
CA TRP A 127 0.20 7.74 -10.73
C TRP A 127 -0.56 9.06 -10.70
N LYS A 128 -1.88 8.96 -10.51
CA LYS A 128 -2.76 10.11 -10.28
C LYS A 128 -3.39 9.98 -8.90
N ASN A 129 -3.30 11.02 -8.07
CA ASN A 129 -4.08 11.08 -6.83
C ASN A 129 -5.56 11.31 -7.21
N VAL A 130 -6.41 10.33 -6.89
CA VAL A 130 -7.85 10.33 -7.26
C VAL A 130 -8.75 10.64 -6.07
N LEU A 131 -8.25 10.54 -4.85
CA LEU A 131 -8.93 11.00 -3.63
C LEU A 131 -7.91 11.58 -2.66
N PHE A 132 -7.94 12.88 -2.50
CA PHE A 132 -7.21 13.63 -1.48
C PHE A 132 -8.22 14.40 -0.63
N VAL A 133 -8.26 14.14 0.67
CA VAL A 133 -9.19 14.81 1.60
C VAL A 133 -8.54 16.06 2.19
N ASN A 134 -7.41 15.89 2.84
CA ASN A 134 -6.56 16.95 3.37
C ASN A 134 -5.19 16.36 3.74
N ASP A 135 -4.27 17.19 4.20
CA ASP A 135 -2.89 16.84 4.53
C ASP A 135 -2.71 16.06 5.85
N LEU A 136 -3.78 15.83 6.59
CA LEU A 136 -3.80 15.02 7.82
C LEU A 136 -4.54 13.69 7.67
N THR A 137 -5.31 13.52 6.57
CA THR A 137 -6.18 12.36 6.37
C THR A 137 -5.65 11.46 5.26
N GLY A 138 -5.24 10.26 5.62
CA GLY A 138 -4.77 9.23 4.68
C GLY A 138 -5.74 8.08 4.52
N CYS A 139 -5.47 7.22 3.54
CA CYS A 139 -6.22 6.00 3.34
C CYS A 139 -5.77 4.92 4.33
N SER A 140 -6.70 4.33 5.08
CA SER A 140 -6.42 3.22 5.99
C SER A 140 -6.83 1.86 5.41
N GLU A 141 -7.88 1.82 4.58
CA GLU A 141 -8.31 0.61 3.89
C GLU A 141 -8.97 0.96 2.56
N LEU A 142 -8.89 0.05 1.61
CA LEU A 142 -9.45 0.19 0.27
C LEU A 142 -9.99 -1.17 -0.20
N SER A 143 -11.23 -1.18 -0.65
CA SER A 143 -11.90 -2.36 -1.18
C SER A 143 -12.54 -2.06 -2.53
N MET A 144 -12.51 -3.03 -3.43
CA MET A 144 -13.12 -2.99 -4.76
C MET A 144 -14.17 -4.10 -4.85
N ASP A 145 -15.31 -3.81 -5.44
CA ASP A 145 -16.28 -4.85 -5.78
C ASP A 145 -15.72 -5.69 -6.94
N ALA A 146 -15.62 -7.01 -6.73
CA ALA A 146 -15.04 -7.92 -7.72
C ALA A 146 -15.88 -8.04 -9.00
N ASN A 147 -17.21 -7.86 -8.90
CA ASN A 147 -18.13 -7.95 -10.03
C ASN A 147 -18.31 -6.60 -10.74
N TYR A 148 -18.17 -5.50 -9.98
CA TYR A 148 -18.32 -4.12 -10.44
C TYR A 148 -17.10 -3.31 -10.01
N PRO A 149 -15.93 -3.47 -10.68
CA PRO A 149 -14.66 -2.86 -10.25
C PRO A 149 -14.63 -1.32 -10.22
N GLU A 150 -15.61 -0.67 -10.83
CA GLU A 150 -15.85 0.76 -10.72
C GLU A 150 -16.37 1.17 -9.33
N ILE A 151 -16.99 0.23 -8.62
CA ILE A 151 -17.46 0.45 -7.25
C ILE A 151 -16.35 0.15 -6.27
N MET A 152 -15.88 1.19 -5.61
CA MET A 152 -14.85 1.09 -4.58
C MET A 152 -15.31 1.76 -3.30
N TYR A 153 -14.84 1.24 -2.19
CA TYR A 153 -14.98 1.82 -0.87
C TYR A 153 -13.61 2.08 -0.27
N ALA A 154 -13.47 3.24 0.34
CA ALA A 154 -12.24 3.62 1.03
C ALA A 154 -12.57 4.11 2.44
N THR A 155 -11.79 3.67 3.41
CA THR A 155 -11.80 4.28 4.73
C THR A 155 -10.65 5.27 4.83
N MET A 156 -11.01 6.53 5.11
CA MET A 156 -10.05 7.60 5.28
C MET A 156 -9.91 7.90 6.76
N TRP A 157 -8.68 8.08 7.22
CA TRP A 157 -8.38 8.24 8.63
C TRP A 157 -7.47 9.44 8.85
N GLU A 158 -7.98 10.42 9.61
CA GLU A 158 -7.18 11.52 10.11
C GLU A 158 -6.35 11.03 11.29
N HIS A 159 -5.04 10.98 11.09
CA HIS A 159 -4.12 10.43 12.07
C HIS A 159 -2.83 11.22 12.13
N GLN A 160 -2.43 11.56 13.35
CA GLN A 160 -1.13 12.16 13.60
C GLN A 160 -0.57 11.66 14.92
N ARG A 161 0.71 11.29 14.90
CA ARG A 161 1.45 10.93 16.10
C ARG A 161 2.30 12.09 16.57
N LYS A 162 2.19 12.43 17.82
CA LYS A 162 3.02 13.41 18.54
C LYS A 162 3.77 12.71 19.66
N PRO A 163 4.87 13.30 20.20
CA PRO A 163 5.64 12.67 21.28
C PRO A 163 4.82 12.29 22.51
N ASN A 164 3.79 13.06 22.82
CA ASN A 164 2.98 12.94 24.03
C ASN A 164 1.54 12.49 23.79
N MET A 165 1.11 12.36 22.52
CA MET A 165 -0.28 12.02 22.19
C MET A 165 -0.43 11.44 20.80
N VAL A 166 -1.54 10.74 20.60
CA VAL A 166 -2.01 10.31 19.27
C VAL A 166 -3.31 11.03 18.97
N ILE A 167 -3.38 11.68 17.81
CA ILE A 167 -4.62 12.17 17.23
C ILE A 167 -5.15 11.06 16.32
N SER A 168 -6.33 10.55 16.64
CA SER A 168 -6.99 9.47 15.90
C SER A 168 -8.45 9.83 15.67
N GLY A 169 -8.77 10.12 14.42
CA GLY A 169 -10.06 10.65 14.01
C GLY A 169 -10.07 12.17 13.88
N GLY A 170 -10.97 12.66 13.03
CA GLY A 170 -11.15 14.07 12.72
C GLY A 170 -12.17 14.24 11.61
N LYS A 171 -12.35 15.49 11.15
CA LYS A 171 -13.36 15.85 10.13
C LYS A 171 -13.14 15.16 8.76
N GLY A 172 -11.91 14.76 8.46
CA GLY A 172 -11.57 14.03 7.25
C GLY A 172 -11.81 12.53 7.34
N SER A 173 -11.99 11.99 8.55
CA SER A 173 -12.22 10.56 8.74
C SER A 173 -13.61 10.15 8.28
N GLY A 174 -13.70 9.03 7.57
CA GLY A 174 -14.98 8.53 7.10
C GLY A 174 -14.85 7.43 6.04
N VAL A 175 -16.00 6.93 5.59
CA VAL A 175 -16.11 5.98 4.48
C VAL A 175 -16.50 6.73 3.22
N TYR A 176 -15.75 6.52 2.17
CA TYR A 176 -15.94 7.13 0.86
C TYR A 176 -16.28 6.03 -0.16
N LYS A 177 -17.20 6.32 -1.07
CA LYS A 177 -17.58 5.41 -2.16
C LYS A 177 -17.32 6.09 -3.50
N SER A 178 -16.71 5.36 -4.45
CA SER A 178 -16.64 5.79 -5.86
C SER A 178 -18.02 5.62 -6.52
N ILE A 179 -18.27 6.43 -7.53
CA ILE A 179 -19.46 6.36 -8.38
C ILE A 179 -18.99 6.28 -9.82
#